data_0002211e5bf6aa8680a2bfe66d9290d5
#
_entry.id   0002211e5bf6aa8680a2bfe66d9290d5
#
_cell.length_a   1.000
_cell.length_b   1.000
_cell.length_c   1.000
_cell.angle_alpha   90.00
_cell.angle_beta   90.00
_cell.angle_gamma   90.00
#
_symmetry.space_group_name_H-M   'P 1'
#
loop_
_entity.id
_entity.type
_entity.pdbx_description
1 polymer ?
#
loop_
_entity_poly.entity_id
_entity_poly.type
_entity_poly.pdbx_seq_one_letter_code
_entity_poly.pdbx_strand_id
1 'polypeptide(L)'
;MTINDIGPRPNAFDIEEATRRNENYRSVAWTGKYLQVTLMSIPVGESIGLEVHQNTDQFLRLDAGQGRAVMGPAKDRLDFEQNVSDGWSVQVPAGTWHDVINTGDEPLRLYAIYAPVHHAPGITQGTSDKAEQDEATGKDEPPAWTVQPEDSAPDEHAN
;
A
#
# COMPACT_ATOMS: atom_id res chain seq x y z
N MET A 1 6.20 17.63 -7.41
CA MET A 1 4.76 17.79 -7.23
C MET A 1 4.36 17.19 -5.89
N THR A 2 3.72 17.98 -5.05
CA THR A 2 3.20 17.50 -3.78
C THR A 2 1.70 17.25 -3.94
N ILE A 3 1.26 16.03 -3.66
CA ILE A 3 -0.15 15.67 -3.66
C ILE A 3 -0.69 15.81 -2.24
N ASN A 4 -1.73 16.61 -2.08
CA ASN A 4 -2.47 16.71 -0.82
C ASN A 4 -3.74 15.89 -0.93
N ASP A 5 -4.00 15.10 0.10
CA ASP A 5 -5.24 14.32 0.19
C ASP A 5 -6.40 15.28 0.48
N ILE A 6 -7.21 15.54 -0.52
CA ILE A 6 -8.43 16.37 -0.39
C ILE A 6 -9.69 15.52 -0.34
N GLY A 7 -9.55 14.20 -0.25
CA GLY A 7 -10.70 13.29 -0.16
C GLY A 7 -11.61 13.59 1.03
N PRO A 8 -12.91 13.34 0.93
CA PRO A 8 -13.58 12.70 -0.21
C PRO A 8 -14.00 13.64 -1.35
N ARG A 9 -13.47 14.87 -1.40
CA ARG A 9 -13.79 15.81 -2.48
C ARG A 9 -13.25 15.30 -3.82
N PRO A 10 -13.91 15.59 -4.94
CA PRO A 10 -13.41 15.17 -6.26
C PRO A 10 -11.99 15.69 -6.54
N ASN A 11 -11.18 14.86 -7.18
CA ASN A 11 -9.82 15.20 -7.54
C ASN A 11 -9.42 14.51 -8.84
N ALA A 12 -8.42 15.05 -9.50
CA ALA A 12 -7.76 14.43 -10.65
C ALA A 12 -6.30 14.88 -10.66
N PHE A 13 -5.38 13.92 -10.83
CA PHE A 13 -3.94 14.23 -10.92
C PHE A 13 -3.24 13.15 -11.75
N ASP A 14 -2.07 13.49 -12.27
CA ASP A 14 -1.22 12.54 -12.99
C ASP A 14 -0.58 11.58 -11.97
N ILE A 15 -1.21 10.42 -11.82
CA ILE A 15 -0.79 9.45 -10.81
C ILE A 15 0.56 8.80 -11.14
N GLU A 16 0.86 8.59 -12.41
CA GLU A 16 2.16 8.05 -12.81
C GLU A 16 3.29 9.00 -12.43
N GLU A 17 3.13 10.28 -12.75
CA GLU A 17 4.12 11.28 -12.38
C GLU A 17 4.26 11.39 -10.86
N ALA A 18 3.14 11.46 -10.14
CA ALA A 18 3.15 11.54 -8.67
C ALA A 18 3.84 10.33 -8.06
N THR A 19 3.59 9.13 -8.56
CA THR A 19 4.23 7.90 -8.10
C THR A 19 5.72 7.90 -8.36
N ARG A 20 6.16 8.31 -9.56
CA ARG A 20 7.56 8.37 -9.92
C ARG A 20 8.36 9.40 -9.12
N ARG A 21 7.70 10.46 -8.66
CA ARG A 21 8.31 11.51 -7.85
C ARG A 21 8.22 11.29 -6.35
N ASN A 22 7.43 10.35 -5.91
CA ASN A 22 7.27 10.07 -4.48
C ASN A 22 8.53 9.44 -3.91
N GLU A 23 9.10 10.07 -2.90
CA GLU A 23 10.28 9.58 -2.19
C GLU A 23 9.94 9.03 -0.80
N ASN A 24 8.70 9.15 -0.38
CA ASN A 24 8.26 8.64 0.91
C ASN A 24 7.93 7.15 0.82
N TYR A 25 8.17 6.44 1.91
CA TYR A 25 7.75 5.03 2.02
C TYR A 25 6.25 4.92 1.71
N ARG A 26 5.43 5.77 2.33
CA ARG A 26 3.98 5.86 2.02
C ARG A 26 3.50 7.30 2.10
N SER A 27 2.73 7.71 1.12
CA SER A 27 1.97 8.95 1.12
C SER A 27 0.54 8.67 0.70
N VAL A 28 -0.42 8.96 1.56
CA VAL A 28 -1.84 8.81 1.22
C VAL A 28 -2.25 10.00 0.33
N ALA A 29 -2.68 9.72 -0.88
CA ALA A 29 -2.93 10.71 -1.91
C ALA A 29 -4.39 11.14 -2.02
N TRP A 30 -5.33 10.22 -1.74
CA TRP A 30 -6.76 10.51 -1.78
C TRP A 30 -7.54 9.49 -0.97
N THR A 31 -8.45 9.96 -0.11
CA THR A 31 -9.28 9.10 0.74
C THR A 31 -10.75 9.29 0.39
N GLY A 32 -11.36 8.27 -0.18
CA GLY A 32 -12.79 8.22 -0.47
C GLY A 32 -13.56 7.53 0.65
N LYS A 33 -14.87 7.40 0.46
CA LYS A 33 -15.72 6.68 1.41
C LYS A 33 -15.48 5.16 1.39
N TYR A 34 -15.13 4.62 0.22
CA TYR A 34 -15.03 3.17 -0.02
C TYR A 34 -13.65 2.73 -0.50
N LEU A 35 -12.83 3.63 -1.00
CA LEU A 35 -11.47 3.30 -1.45
C LEU A 35 -10.48 4.40 -1.11
N GLN A 36 -9.20 4.05 -1.16
CA GLN A 36 -8.12 4.97 -0.84
C GLN A 36 -6.95 4.75 -1.78
N VAL A 37 -6.32 5.84 -2.20
CA VAL A 37 -5.15 5.83 -3.08
C VAL A 37 -3.92 6.23 -2.29
N THR A 38 -2.88 5.40 -2.36
CA THR A 38 -1.59 5.66 -1.70
C THR A 38 -0.44 5.55 -2.70
N LEU A 39 0.63 6.29 -2.42
CA LEU A 39 1.88 6.22 -3.17
C LEU A 39 2.95 5.62 -2.27
N MET A 40 3.81 4.75 -2.82
CA MET A 40 4.90 4.15 -2.06
C MET A 40 6.21 4.18 -2.83
N SER A 41 7.30 4.33 -2.09
CA SER A 41 8.66 4.16 -2.58
C SER A 41 9.39 3.19 -1.66
N ILE A 42 9.83 2.07 -2.21
CA ILE A 42 10.48 0.99 -1.46
C ILE A 42 11.98 1.02 -1.79
N PRO A 43 12.84 1.30 -0.82
CA PRO A 43 14.28 1.33 -1.05
C PRO A 43 14.83 -0.01 -1.56
N VAL A 44 16.00 0.05 -2.20
CA VAL A 44 16.72 -1.16 -2.64
C VAL A 44 16.94 -2.09 -1.45
N GLY A 45 16.66 -3.38 -1.63
CA GLY A 45 16.83 -4.41 -0.60
C GLY A 45 15.72 -4.48 0.43
N GLU A 46 14.71 -3.61 0.34
CA GLU A 46 13.56 -3.62 1.25
C GLU A 46 12.30 -4.13 0.57
N SER A 47 11.23 -4.20 1.34
CA SER A 47 9.91 -4.67 0.87
C SER A 47 8.80 -3.88 1.53
N ILE A 48 7.55 -4.11 1.10
CA ILE A 48 6.39 -3.54 1.78
C ILE A 48 6.13 -4.17 3.16
N GLY A 49 6.77 -5.33 3.44
CA GLY A 49 6.56 -6.12 4.64
C GLY A 49 5.50 -7.19 4.45
N LEU A 50 5.81 -8.44 4.85
CA LEU A 50 4.86 -9.54 4.75
C LEU A 50 3.69 -9.31 5.71
N GLU A 51 2.47 -9.24 5.16
CA GLU A 51 1.28 -8.88 5.93
C GLU A 51 0.02 -9.48 5.31
N VAL A 52 -1.08 -9.44 6.05
CA VAL A 52 -2.41 -9.80 5.58
C VAL A 52 -3.40 -8.73 6.02
N HIS A 53 -4.24 -8.29 5.08
CA HIS A 53 -5.39 -7.44 5.34
C HIS A 53 -6.65 -8.29 5.23
N GLN A 54 -7.27 -8.60 6.36
CA GLN A 54 -8.37 -9.57 6.39
C GLN A 54 -9.63 -9.10 5.66
N ASN A 55 -9.84 -7.77 5.59
CA ASN A 55 -11.09 -7.21 5.11
C ASN A 55 -10.88 -6.21 3.96
N THR A 56 -9.71 -6.17 3.36
CA THR A 56 -9.35 -5.17 2.36
C THR A 56 -8.78 -5.85 1.11
N ASP A 57 -9.39 -5.59 -0.03
CA ASP A 57 -8.76 -5.87 -1.31
C ASP A 57 -7.75 -4.76 -1.62
N GLN A 58 -6.68 -5.12 -2.29
CA GLN A 58 -5.63 -4.18 -2.63
C GLN A 58 -5.20 -4.36 -4.07
N PHE A 59 -5.11 -3.25 -4.79
CA PHE A 59 -4.56 -3.19 -6.14
C PHE A 59 -3.28 -2.38 -6.08
N LEU A 60 -2.19 -2.94 -6.62
CA LEU A 60 -0.91 -2.23 -6.73
C LEU A 60 -0.52 -2.11 -8.20
N ARG A 61 0.04 -0.97 -8.58
CA ARG A 61 0.67 -0.81 -9.89
C ARG A 61 2.07 -0.23 -9.73
N LEU A 62 3.04 -0.85 -10.41
CA LEU A 62 4.43 -0.41 -10.40
C LEU A 62 4.67 0.57 -11.53
N ASP A 63 5.26 1.72 -11.20
CA ASP A 63 5.60 2.77 -12.18
C ASP A 63 7.12 2.99 -12.28
N ALA A 64 7.93 2.32 -11.48
CA ALA A 64 9.38 2.29 -11.59
C ALA A 64 9.97 1.12 -10.81
N GLY A 65 11.07 0.57 -11.31
CA GLY A 65 11.82 -0.46 -10.62
C GLY A 65 11.39 -1.87 -10.95
N GLN A 66 11.98 -2.81 -10.22
CA GLN A 66 11.74 -4.24 -10.36
C GLN A 66 11.49 -4.87 -9.00
N GLY A 67 10.57 -5.83 -8.95
CA GLY A 67 10.24 -6.50 -7.72
C GLY A 67 9.78 -7.92 -7.91
N ARG A 68 9.48 -8.55 -6.79
CA ARG A 68 8.87 -9.87 -6.76
C ARG A 68 7.66 -9.84 -5.83
N ALA A 69 6.51 -10.18 -6.38
CA ALA A 69 5.28 -10.33 -5.61
C ALA A 69 5.16 -11.77 -5.14
N VAL A 70 4.91 -11.96 -3.84
CA VAL A 70 4.66 -13.27 -3.23
C VAL A 70 3.35 -13.21 -2.46
N MET A 71 2.51 -14.23 -2.63
CA MET A 71 1.19 -14.27 -2.00
C MET A 71 0.78 -15.70 -1.68
N GLY A 72 -0.04 -15.87 -0.64
CA GLY A 72 -0.56 -17.17 -0.29
C GLY A 72 -1.53 -17.17 0.89
N PRO A 73 -2.09 -18.34 1.22
CA PRO A 73 -3.10 -18.46 2.27
C PRO A 73 -2.55 -18.35 3.69
N ALA A 74 -1.24 -18.49 3.86
CA ALA A 74 -0.60 -18.39 5.17
C ALA A 74 0.81 -17.79 5.01
N LYS A 75 1.35 -17.22 6.09
CA LYS A 75 2.67 -16.58 6.05
C LYS A 75 3.82 -17.55 5.71
N ASP A 76 3.65 -18.82 5.97
CA ASP A 76 4.59 -19.90 5.66
C ASP A 76 4.20 -20.68 4.39
N ARG A 77 3.21 -20.18 3.64
CA ARG A 77 2.69 -20.82 2.45
C ARG A 77 2.34 -19.81 1.38
N LEU A 78 3.39 -19.23 0.77
CA LEU A 78 3.29 -18.20 -0.26
C LEU A 78 3.46 -18.86 -1.63
N ASP A 79 2.43 -19.56 -2.08
CA ASP A 79 2.46 -20.39 -3.30
C ASP A 79 2.48 -19.58 -4.60
N PHE A 80 2.00 -18.34 -4.57
CA PHE A 80 2.06 -17.43 -5.71
C PHE A 80 3.35 -16.63 -5.67
N GLU A 81 4.09 -16.63 -6.79
CA GLU A 81 5.32 -15.86 -6.92
C GLU A 81 5.44 -15.33 -8.34
N GLN A 82 5.69 -14.05 -8.49
CA GLN A 82 5.77 -13.41 -9.80
C GLN A 82 6.77 -12.27 -9.79
N ASN A 83 7.70 -12.26 -10.73
CA ASN A 83 8.55 -11.11 -10.99
C ASN A 83 7.70 -10.01 -11.65
N VAL A 84 7.84 -8.79 -11.18
CA VAL A 84 7.05 -7.64 -11.62
C VAL A 84 7.97 -6.45 -11.86
N SER A 85 7.54 -5.53 -12.71
CA SER A 85 8.31 -4.34 -13.05
C SER A 85 7.39 -3.21 -13.48
N ASP A 86 7.96 -2.09 -13.92
CA ASP A 86 7.20 -0.94 -14.42
C ASP A 86 6.08 -1.38 -15.38
N GLY A 87 4.86 -0.91 -15.13
CA GLY A 87 3.66 -1.23 -15.91
C GLY A 87 2.88 -2.46 -15.43
N TRP A 88 3.43 -3.21 -14.48
CA TRP A 88 2.74 -4.39 -13.93
C TRP A 88 1.79 -4.01 -12.81
N SER A 89 0.73 -4.79 -12.69
CA SER A 89 -0.19 -4.70 -11.55
C SER A 89 -0.16 -5.98 -10.71
N VAL A 90 -0.46 -5.80 -9.43
CA VAL A 90 -0.61 -6.91 -8.47
C VAL A 90 -1.96 -6.75 -7.80
N GLN A 91 -2.78 -7.81 -7.80
CA GLN A 91 -4.08 -7.82 -7.15
C GLN A 91 -3.99 -8.72 -5.92
N VAL A 92 -4.29 -8.16 -4.75
CA VAL A 92 -4.23 -8.87 -3.47
C VAL A 92 -5.65 -9.00 -2.91
N PRO A 93 -6.24 -10.20 -2.93
CA PRO A 93 -7.55 -10.41 -2.32
C PRO A 93 -7.49 -10.26 -0.81
N ALA A 94 -8.58 -9.81 -0.22
CA ALA A 94 -8.74 -9.80 1.23
C ALA A 94 -8.43 -11.18 1.82
N GLY A 95 -7.72 -11.22 2.95
CA GLY A 95 -7.35 -12.45 3.62
C GLY A 95 -6.14 -13.18 3.02
N THR A 96 -5.44 -12.56 2.08
CA THR A 96 -4.26 -13.16 1.43
C THR A 96 -2.99 -12.55 2.01
N TRP A 97 -2.08 -13.38 2.52
CA TRP A 97 -0.74 -12.98 2.91
C TRP A 97 0.04 -12.55 1.68
N HIS A 98 0.73 -11.43 1.77
CA HIS A 98 1.42 -10.87 0.60
C HIS A 98 2.61 -10.02 1.00
N ASP A 99 3.55 -9.92 0.07
CA ASP A 99 4.67 -9.00 0.12
C ASP A 99 5.07 -8.63 -1.32
N VAL A 100 5.65 -7.45 -1.47
CA VAL A 100 6.32 -7.04 -2.70
C VAL A 100 7.73 -6.60 -2.33
N ILE A 101 8.71 -7.29 -2.86
CA ILE A 101 10.11 -7.15 -2.50
C ILE A 101 10.82 -6.42 -3.62
N ASN A 102 11.59 -5.38 -3.29
CA ASN A 102 12.43 -4.72 -4.28
C ASN A 102 13.63 -5.61 -4.61
N THR A 103 13.68 -6.12 -5.83
CA THR A 103 14.76 -6.98 -6.33
C THR A 103 15.68 -6.25 -7.31
N GLY A 104 15.44 -4.96 -7.55
CA GLY A 104 16.21 -4.14 -8.48
C GLY A 104 17.32 -3.35 -7.80
N ASP A 105 17.89 -2.42 -8.57
CA ASP A 105 18.98 -1.55 -8.15
C ASP A 105 18.56 -0.07 -8.01
N GLU A 106 17.26 0.19 -8.06
CA GLU A 106 16.67 1.49 -7.85
C GLU A 106 15.42 1.39 -6.95
N PRO A 107 14.91 2.49 -6.39
CA PRO A 107 13.68 2.42 -5.61
C PRO A 107 12.53 1.85 -6.43
N LEU A 108 11.77 0.95 -5.82
CA LEU A 108 10.55 0.41 -6.40
C LEU A 108 9.42 1.40 -6.08
N ARG A 109 8.84 1.99 -7.11
CA ARG A 109 7.79 3.02 -6.94
C ARG A 109 6.47 2.51 -7.48
N LEU A 110 5.47 2.58 -6.63
CA LEU A 110 4.17 2.03 -6.93
C LEU A 110 3.07 2.88 -6.30
N TYR A 111 1.86 2.75 -6.82
CA TYR A 111 0.69 3.21 -6.12
C TYR A 111 -0.20 2.02 -5.75
N ALA A 112 -0.97 2.18 -4.69
CA ALA A 112 -1.87 1.16 -4.21
C ALA A 112 -3.27 1.75 -4.02
N ILE A 113 -4.28 0.94 -4.34
CA ILE A 113 -5.68 1.26 -4.08
C ILE A 113 -6.21 0.25 -3.09
N TYR A 114 -6.69 0.73 -1.95
CA TYR A 114 -7.29 -0.08 -0.90
C TYR A 114 -8.81 0.06 -0.93
N ALA A 115 -9.51 -1.04 -0.82
CA ALA A 115 -10.97 -1.07 -0.68
C ALA A 115 -11.34 -2.12 0.37
N PRO A 116 -11.86 -1.69 1.53
CA PRO A 116 -12.13 -0.33 2.00
C PRO A 116 -10.88 0.48 2.36
N VAL A 117 -11.09 1.72 2.80
CA VAL A 117 -10.04 2.62 3.28
C VAL A 117 -9.27 1.98 4.44
N HIS A 118 -7.94 2.09 4.40
CA HIS A 118 -7.07 1.38 5.33
C HIS A 118 -6.19 2.30 6.19
N HIS A 119 -5.83 3.46 5.67
CA HIS A 119 -4.88 4.39 6.32
C HIS A 119 -5.55 5.71 6.72
N ALA A 120 -4.89 6.46 7.60
CA ALA A 120 -5.32 7.79 7.96
C ALA A 120 -5.21 8.74 6.74
N PRO A 121 -6.19 9.63 6.53
CA PRO A 121 -6.16 10.58 5.42
C PRO A 121 -4.92 11.46 5.46
N GLY A 122 -4.28 11.62 4.29
CA GLY A 122 -3.17 12.54 4.11
C GLY A 122 -1.89 12.19 4.86
N ILE A 123 -1.81 11.00 5.48
CA ILE A 123 -0.63 10.61 6.24
C ILE A 123 0.57 10.45 5.30
N THR A 124 1.74 10.92 5.75
CA THR A 124 3.00 10.77 5.05
C THR A 124 4.01 10.09 5.97
N GLN A 125 4.58 9.00 5.50
CA GLN A 125 5.56 8.22 6.26
C GLN A 125 6.81 8.09 5.41
N GLY A 126 7.91 8.72 5.89
CA GLY A 126 9.16 8.75 5.14
C GLY A 126 9.85 7.40 5.06
N THR A 127 9.67 6.55 6.08
CA THR A 127 10.32 5.24 6.20
C THR A 127 9.33 4.18 6.67
N SER A 128 9.70 2.90 6.48
CA SER A 128 8.91 1.78 7.00
C SER A 128 8.85 1.79 8.53
N ASP A 129 9.91 2.21 9.20
CA ASP A 129 9.93 2.34 10.67
C ASP A 129 8.88 3.36 11.15
N LYS A 130 8.76 4.49 10.46
CA LYS A 130 7.74 5.48 10.77
C LYS A 130 6.33 4.92 10.55
N ALA A 131 6.14 4.13 9.51
CA ALA A 131 4.86 3.48 9.23
C ALA A 131 4.47 2.51 10.36
N GLU A 132 5.41 1.67 10.80
CA GLU A 132 5.19 0.74 11.91
C GLU A 132 4.88 1.48 13.21
N GLN A 133 5.59 2.59 13.48
CA GLN A 133 5.36 3.41 14.66
C GLN A 133 3.96 4.04 14.65
N ASP A 134 3.53 4.58 13.51
CA ASP A 134 2.21 5.21 13.38
C ASP A 134 1.08 4.18 13.58
N GLU A 135 1.26 2.97 13.05
CA GLU A 135 0.31 1.88 13.27
C GLU A 135 0.25 1.49 14.75
N ALA A 136 1.40 1.30 15.38
CA ALA A 136 1.48 0.88 16.78
C ALA A 136 0.90 1.92 17.74
N THR A 137 0.94 3.21 17.39
CA THR A 137 0.42 4.31 18.23
C THR A 137 -0.99 4.76 17.85
N GLY A 138 -1.64 4.09 16.90
CA GLY A 138 -3.00 4.41 16.46
C GLY A 138 -3.10 5.67 15.60
N LYS A 139 -1.99 6.19 15.08
CA LYS A 139 -2.00 7.37 14.20
C LYS A 139 -2.40 7.05 12.77
N ASP A 140 -2.25 5.80 12.36
CA ASP A 140 -2.54 5.36 11.00
C ASP A 140 -3.78 4.46 10.98
N GLU A 141 -4.96 5.09 11.14
CA GLU A 141 -6.23 4.39 11.13
C GLU A 141 -7.21 5.05 10.17
N PRO A 142 -8.10 4.27 9.54
CA PRO A 142 -9.13 4.86 8.68
C PRO A 142 -10.09 5.70 9.50
N PRO A 143 -10.58 6.83 8.95
CA PRO A 143 -11.49 7.69 9.67
C PRO A 143 -12.89 7.06 9.79
N ALA A 144 -13.63 7.48 10.82
CA ALA A 144 -14.95 6.92 11.13
C ALA A 144 -15.99 7.13 10.02
N TRP A 145 -15.80 8.11 9.14
CA TRP A 145 -16.73 8.38 8.03
C TRP A 145 -16.54 7.44 6.83
N THR A 146 -15.52 6.58 6.84
CA THR A 146 -15.32 5.56 5.80
C THR A 146 -16.12 4.31 6.14
N VAL A 147 -16.47 3.54 5.08
CA VAL A 147 -17.25 2.30 5.25
C VAL A 147 -16.30 1.13 5.41
N GLN A 148 -16.49 0.37 6.48
CA GLN A 148 -15.72 -0.82 6.81
C GLN A 148 -16.65 -2.05 6.85
N PRO A 149 -16.16 -3.25 6.57
CA PRO A 149 -16.95 -4.48 6.76
C PRO A 149 -17.37 -4.65 8.23
N GLU A 150 -18.57 -5.17 8.45
CA GLU A 150 -19.14 -5.31 9.80
C GLU A 150 -18.33 -6.25 10.70
N ASP A 151 -17.83 -7.36 10.14
CA ASP A 151 -17.09 -8.39 10.87
C ASP A 151 -15.59 -8.32 10.57
N SER A 152 -15.00 -7.15 10.85
CA SER A 152 -13.58 -6.94 10.59
C SER A 152 -12.69 -7.72 11.55
N ALA A 153 -11.81 -8.54 11.01
CA ALA A 153 -10.70 -9.14 11.76
C ALA A 153 -9.49 -8.21 11.74
N PRO A 154 -8.65 -8.20 12.79
CA PRO A 154 -7.44 -7.39 12.78
C PRO A 154 -6.45 -7.88 11.73
N ASP A 155 -5.68 -6.95 11.18
CA ASP A 155 -4.58 -7.27 10.28
C ASP A 155 -3.47 -7.99 11.03
N GLU A 156 -2.71 -8.80 10.32
CA GLU A 156 -1.57 -9.50 10.87
C GLU A 156 -0.31 -9.19 10.03
N HIS A 157 0.80 -9.06 10.74
CA HIS A 157 2.12 -8.82 10.16
C HIS A 157 3.08 -9.91 10.63
N ALA A 158 3.94 -10.37 9.72
CA ALA A 158 4.91 -11.42 10.01
C ALA A 158 6.24 -10.91 10.57
N ASN A 159 6.37 -9.62 10.78
CA ASN A 159 7.62 -8.97 11.23
C ASN A 159 7.70 -8.89 12.76
#